data_cef3a91ca368f9178e3eb6fb0483227b
#
_entry.id   cef3a91ca368f9178e3eb6fb0483227b
#
_cell.length_a   1.000
_cell.length_b   1.000
_cell.length_c   1.000
_cell.angle_alpha   90.00
_cell.angle_beta   90.00
_cell.angle_gamma   90.00
#
_symmetry.space_group_name_H-M   'P 1'
#
loop_
_entity.id
_entity.type
_entity.pdbx_description
1 polymer ?
#
loop_
_entity_poly.entity_id
_entity_poly.type
_entity_poly.pdbx_seq_one_letter_code
_entity_poly.pdbx_strand_id
1 'polypeptide(L)'
;MAKDENKDRIYELVKQRNEYMQQGKTLEEVKVLKELAELTEEVYGEESNENIQILNELGGTLKYTGEFETAVNTIIKAKNIIEKKYGRDIVPYATCNLNLAEVYRFMKKFDKIEELYLETMEIYQKNNLQNDYLYASVCNNLGLFYQDTGRFQDALTLHEKSLEILEKLPEYKLQYATTLSNMVLPYLKTGEKEKSEEVLDKSLRLIENTVGKEHSLYSASLNNMAVQYYNEGEFKKALKYFEASAKICRRSFGENSGNYKSLLQNIEIVKERLGKNE
;
A
#
# COMPACT_ATOMS: atom_id res chain seq x y z
N MET A 1 26.61 -28.24 5.53
CA MET A 1 25.45 -28.96 4.96
C MET A 1 24.15 -28.30 5.32
N ALA A 2 23.56 -28.40 6.50
CA ALA A 2 22.24 -27.75 6.78
C ALA A 2 22.22 -26.23 6.58
N LYS A 3 23.29 -25.52 6.96
CA LYS A 3 23.38 -24.07 6.81
C LYS A 3 23.51 -23.61 5.33
N ASP A 4 24.04 -24.44 4.47
CA ASP A 4 24.16 -24.18 3.03
C ASP A 4 22.84 -24.50 2.33
N GLU A 5 22.15 -25.57 2.71
CA GLU A 5 20.80 -25.90 2.25
C GLU A 5 19.79 -24.79 2.60
N ASN A 6 19.88 -24.21 3.82
CA ASN A 6 19.04 -23.08 4.21
C ASN A 6 19.33 -21.80 3.41
N LYS A 7 20.59 -21.54 3.01
CA LYS A 7 20.91 -20.40 2.13
C LYS A 7 20.33 -20.58 0.72
N ASP A 8 20.42 -21.78 0.16
CA ASP A 8 19.82 -22.09 -1.14
C ASP A 8 18.29 -21.93 -1.06
N ARG A 9 17.70 -22.40 0.04
CA ARG A 9 16.26 -22.20 0.28
C ARG A 9 15.87 -20.73 0.39
N ILE A 10 16.63 -19.89 1.10
CA ILE A 10 16.43 -18.45 1.17
C ILE A 10 16.44 -17.82 -0.24
N TYR A 11 17.41 -18.21 -1.08
CA TYR A 11 17.48 -17.68 -2.46
C TYR A 11 16.24 -18.02 -3.29
N GLU A 12 15.76 -19.27 -3.21
CA GLU A 12 14.52 -19.69 -3.88
C GLU A 12 13.29 -18.93 -3.38
N LEU A 13 13.16 -18.75 -2.06
CA LEU A 13 12.05 -18.03 -1.45
C LEU A 13 12.05 -16.55 -1.85
N VAL A 14 13.22 -15.91 -1.92
CA VAL A 14 13.33 -14.52 -2.41
C VAL A 14 12.83 -14.40 -3.85
N LYS A 15 13.15 -15.39 -4.71
CA LYS A 15 12.64 -15.43 -6.08
C LYS A 15 11.11 -15.60 -6.11
N GLN A 16 10.57 -16.54 -5.35
CA GLN A 16 9.13 -16.78 -5.24
C GLN A 16 8.39 -15.54 -4.70
N ARG A 17 8.94 -14.87 -3.68
CA ARG A 17 8.40 -13.63 -3.14
C ARG A 17 8.29 -12.55 -4.22
N ASN A 18 9.36 -12.35 -5.03
CA ASN A 18 9.35 -11.39 -6.13
C ASN A 18 8.27 -11.71 -7.18
N GLU A 19 8.11 -12.98 -7.53
CA GLU A 19 7.09 -13.44 -8.47
C GLU A 19 5.67 -13.17 -7.94
N TYR A 20 5.39 -13.49 -6.67
CA TYR A 20 4.08 -13.25 -6.06
C TYR A 20 3.77 -11.75 -5.92
N MET A 21 4.76 -10.94 -5.56
CA MET A 21 4.62 -9.48 -5.50
C MET A 21 4.25 -8.90 -6.89
N GLN A 22 4.95 -9.32 -7.96
CA GLN A 22 4.65 -8.88 -9.33
C GLN A 22 3.26 -9.32 -9.81
N GLN A 23 2.78 -10.47 -9.35
CA GLN A 23 1.46 -11.00 -9.68
C GLN A 23 0.35 -10.45 -8.77
N GLY A 24 0.67 -9.63 -7.74
CA GLY A 24 -0.26 -9.13 -6.74
C GLY A 24 -0.88 -10.24 -5.87
N LYS A 25 -0.18 -11.37 -5.69
CA LYS A 25 -0.61 -12.53 -4.88
C LYS A 25 -0.14 -12.38 -3.43
N THR A 26 -0.73 -11.43 -2.73
CA THR A 26 -0.29 -11.04 -1.38
C THR A 26 -0.41 -12.15 -0.32
N LEU A 27 -1.39 -13.05 -0.43
CA LEU A 27 -1.51 -14.17 0.51
C LEU A 27 -0.34 -15.15 0.40
N GLU A 28 0.09 -15.46 -0.81
CA GLU A 28 1.23 -16.31 -1.09
C GLU A 28 2.54 -15.63 -0.71
N GLU A 29 2.66 -14.35 -0.98
CA GLU A 29 3.79 -13.51 -0.60
C GLU A 29 4.01 -13.52 0.92
N VAL A 30 2.95 -13.31 1.72
CA VAL A 30 3.03 -13.35 3.20
C VAL A 30 3.51 -14.70 3.72
N LYS A 31 3.08 -15.82 3.12
CA LYS A 31 3.55 -17.16 3.53
C LYS A 31 5.05 -17.30 3.32
N VAL A 32 5.54 -16.87 2.16
CA VAL A 32 6.96 -16.91 1.82
C VAL A 32 7.77 -15.97 2.73
N LEU A 33 7.26 -14.76 3.01
CA LEU A 33 7.93 -13.83 3.92
C LEU A 33 8.03 -14.35 5.37
N LYS A 34 7.02 -15.09 5.85
CA LYS A 34 7.09 -15.75 7.17
C LYS A 34 8.20 -16.80 7.23
N GLU A 35 8.28 -17.67 6.22
CA GLU A 35 9.36 -18.67 6.12
C GLU A 35 10.74 -17.99 5.97
N LEU A 36 10.84 -16.93 5.18
CA LEU A 36 12.06 -16.13 5.05
C LEU A 36 12.50 -15.52 6.38
N ALA A 37 11.58 -14.98 7.19
CA ALA A 37 11.90 -14.40 8.48
C ALA A 37 12.51 -15.43 9.45
N GLU A 38 11.94 -16.65 9.50
CA GLU A 38 12.47 -17.73 10.31
C GLU A 38 13.87 -18.16 9.85
N LEU A 39 14.05 -18.38 8.55
CA LEU A 39 15.33 -18.83 7.98
C LEU A 39 16.43 -17.78 8.04
N THR A 40 16.10 -16.49 7.82
CA THR A 40 17.10 -15.42 7.91
C THR A 40 17.56 -15.19 9.35
N GLU A 41 16.67 -15.32 10.33
CA GLU A 41 17.04 -15.28 11.75
C GLU A 41 17.96 -16.47 12.12
N GLU A 42 17.65 -17.69 11.67
CA GLU A 42 18.46 -18.89 11.93
C GLU A 42 19.84 -18.81 11.26
N VAL A 43 19.91 -18.42 9.99
CA VAL A 43 21.15 -18.50 9.19
C VAL A 43 22.07 -17.32 9.48
N TYR A 44 21.52 -16.10 9.56
CA TYR A 44 22.30 -14.87 9.65
C TYR A 44 22.27 -14.23 11.05
N GLY A 45 21.30 -14.61 11.88
CA GLY A 45 21.08 -14.07 13.22
C GLY A 45 20.04 -12.96 13.27
N GLU A 46 19.46 -12.78 14.46
CA GLU A 46 18.36 -11.84 14.71
C GLU A 46 18.70 -10.40 14.31
N GLU A 47 19.91 -9.93 14.61
CA GLU A 47 20.35 -8.56 14.35
C GLU A 47 21.01 -8.40 12.95
N SER A 48 20.91 -9.38 12.04
CA SER A 48 21.46 -9.28 10.68
C SER A 48 20.66 -8.29 9.83
N ASN A 49 21.30 -7.69 8.83
CA ASN A 49 20.62 -6.78 7.91
C ASN A 49 19.57 -7.51 7.06
N GLU A 50 19.86 -8.76 6.69
CA GLU A 50 18.97 -9.65 5.98
C GLU A 50 17.68 -9.87 6.76
N ASN A 51 17.79 -10.22 8.04
CA ASN A 51 16.62 -10.45 8.90
C ASN A 51 15.82 -9.15 9.13
N ILE A 52 16.50 -8.03 9.42
CA ILE A 52 15.87 -6.71 9.58
C ILE A 52 15.03 -6.34 8.35
N GLN A 53 15.59 -6.54 7.15
CA GLN A 53 14.89 -6.22 5.90
C GLN A 53 13.65 -7.08 5.73
N ILE A 54 13.75 -8.39 5.95
CA ILE A 54 12.62 -9.31 5.82
C ILE A 54 11.54 -9.03 6.87
N LEU A 55 11.91 -8.75 8.12
CA LEU A 55 10.95 -8.37 9.17
C LEU A 55 10.18 -7.10 8.81
N ASN A 56 10.86 -6.07 8.31
CA ASN A 56 10.20 -4.83 7.92
C ASN A 56 9.26 -5.02 6.72
N GLU A 57 9.66 -5.82 5.75
CA GLU A 57 8.84 -6.16 4.58
C GLU A 57 7.62 -7.03 4.99
N LEU A 58 7.83 -8.06 5.79
CA LEU A 58 6.75 -8.90 6.33
C LEU A 58 5.72 -8.05 7.08
N GLY A 59 6.18 -7.20 7.99
CA GLY A 59 5.30 -6.31 8.75
C GLY A 59 4.51 -5.36 7.83
N GLY A 60 5.16 -4.79 6.83
CA GLY A 60 4.51 -3.93 5.83
C GLY A 60 3.46 -4.65 4.98
N THR A 61 3.65 -5.95 4.69
CA THR A 61 2.74 -6.75 3.85
C THR A 61 1.56 -7.33 4.64
N LEU A 62 1.75 -7.67 5.91
CA LEU A 62 0.72 -8.24 6.80
C LEU A 62 -0.53 -7.34 6.97
N LYS A 63 -0.41 -6.02 6.77
CA LYS A 63 -1.57 -5.11 6.82
C LYS A 63 -2.65 -5.46 5.80
N TYR A 64 -2.27 -6.01 4.65
CA TYR A 64 -3.22 -6.38 3.59
C TYR A 64 -3.97 -7.69 3.88
N THR A 65 -3.44 -8.54 4.76
CA THR A 65 -4.11 -9.79 5.18
C THR A 65 -4.89 -9.64 6.48
N GLY A 66 -4.85 -8.46 7.11
CA GLY A 66 -5.58 -8.15 8.34
C GLY A 66 -4.87 -8.58 9.62
N GLU A 67 -3.63 -9.03 9.55
CA GLU A 67 -2.80 -9.46 10.68
C GLU A 67 -2.09 -8.26 11.36
N PHE A 68 -2.87 -7.23 11.75
CA PHE A 68 -2.34 -5.93 12.16
C PHE A 68 -1.44 -5.96 13.40
N GLU A 69 -1.79 -6.72 14.43
CA GLU A 69 -0.98 -6.78 15.67
C GLU A 69 0.37 -7.46 15.39
N THR A 70 0.37 -8.53 14.61
CA THR A 70 1.61 -9.18 14.15
C THR A 70 2.45 -8.21 13.32
N ALA A 71 1.82 -7.45 12.41
CA ALA A 71 2.49 -6.44 11.60
C ALA A 71 3.21 -5.39 12.46
N VAL A 72 2.50 -4.79 13.42
CA VAL A 72 3.06 -3.79 14.35
C VAL A 72 4.25 -4.36 15.12
N ASN A 73 4.10 -5.54 15.73
CA ASN A 73 5.16 -6.15 16.52
C ASN A 73 6.40 -6.47 15.68
N THR A 74 6.20 -6.97 14.46
CA THR A 74 7.29 -7.32 13.54
C THR A 74 8.06 -6.08 13.10
N ILE A 75 7.37 -4.98 12.75
CA ILE A 75 8.02 -3.71 12.38
C ILE A 75 8.76 -3.11 13.58
N ILE A 76 8.15 -3.12 14.78
CA ILE A 76 8.80 -2.60 15.99
C ILE A 76 10.04 -3.42 16.33
N LYS A 77 10.03 -4.76 16.17
CA LYS A 77 11.22 -5.60 16.34
C LYS A 77 12.35 -5.12 15.41
N ALA A 78 12.09 -4.98 14.12
CA ALA A 78 13.06 -4.49 13.14
C ALA A 78 13.56 -3.07 13.49
N LYS A 79 12.65 -2.16 13.80
CA LYS A 79 12.95 -0.75 14.15
C LYS A 79 13.87 -0.63 15.39
N ASN A 80 13.61 -1.40 16.44
CA ASN A 80 14.41 -1.40 17.67
C ASN A 80 15.83 -1.92 17.42
N ILE A 81 15.98 -2.96 16.58
CA ILE A 81 17.31 -3.46 16.19
C ILE A 81 18.08 -2.38 15.43
N ILE A 82 17.42 -1.71 14.47
CA ILE A 82 18.02 -0.63 13.68
C ILE A 82 18.47 0.51 14.59
N GLU A 83 17.59 0.99 15.47
CA GLU A 83 17.89 2.09 16.40
C GLU A 83 19.11 1.78 17.27
N LYS A 84 19.16 0.56 17.83
CA LYS A 84 20.28 0.10 18.68
C LYS A 84 21.60 0.06 17.92
N LYS A 85 21.59 -0.40 16.65
CA LYS A 85 22.83 -0.62 15.87
C LYS A 85 23.33 0.62 15.13
N TYR A 86 22.39 1.43 14.61
CA TYR A 86 22.70 2.44 13.60
C TYR A 86 22.15 3.85 13.93
N GLY A 87 21.29 3.95 14.96
CA GLY A 87 20.59 5.20 15.27
C GLY A 87 19.33 5.41 14.43
N ARG A 88 18.75 6.62 14.52
CA ARG A 88 17.45 6.95 13.91
C ARG A 88 17.55 7.67 12.56
N ASP A 89 18.65 8.39 12.29
CA ASP A 89 18.78 9.24 11.10
C ASP A 89 19.18 8.47 9.82
N ILE A 90 18.73 7.23 9.69
CA ILE A 90 19.02 6.37 8.54
C ILE A 90 17.77 5.88 7.83
N VAL A 91 17.91 5.64 6.53
CA VAL A 91 16.83 5.22 5.64
C VAL A 91 16.06 3.97 6.14
N PRO A 92 16.70 2.88 6.61
CA PRO A 92 15.98 1.73 7.13
C PRO A 92 15.06 2.03 8.32
N TYR A 93 15.45 2.94 9.22
CA TYR A 93 14.60 3.37 10.33
C TYR A 93 13.37 4.15 9.84
N ALA A 94 13.58 5.08 8.91
CA ALA A 94 12.48 5.81 8.27
C ALA A 94 11.51 4.90 7.51
N THR A 95 12.02 3.83 6.86
CA THR A 95 11.17 2.84 6.19
C THR A 95 10.32 2.05 7.19
N CYS A 96 10.84 1.75 8.38
CA CYS A 96 10.03 1.15 9.45
C CYS A 96 8.93 2.13 9.94
N ASN A 97 9.24 3.43 10.08
CA ASN A 97 8.24 4.45 10.42
C ASN A 97 7.12 4.51 9.38
N LEU A 98 7.47 4.51 8.10
CA LEU A 98 6.53 4.52 6.98
C LEU A 98 5.57 3.32 7.06
N ASN A 99 6.11 2.11 7.17
CA ASN A 99 5.30 0.89 7.26
C ASN A 99 4.43 0.87 8.52
N LEU A 100 4.95 1.33 9.66
CA LEU A 100 4.19 1.40 10.91
C LEU A 100 3.02 2.39 10.82
N ALA A 101 3.26 3.57 10.23
CA ALA A 101 2.21 4.56 9.98
C ALA A 101 1.10 4.01 9.08
N GLU A 102 1.46 3.25 8.04
CA GLU A 102 0.49 2.61 7.17
C GLU A 102 -0.34 1.53 7.89
N VAL A 103 0.31 0.68 8.72
CA VAL A 103 -0.42 -0.31 9.53
C VAL A 103 -1.40 0.40 10.46
N TYR A 104 -0.99 1.46 11.17
CA TYR A 104 -1.87 2.24 12.04
C TYR A 104 -3.02 2.89 11.26
N ARG A 105 -2.81 3.34 10.03
CA ARG A 105 -3.85 3.88 9.17
C ARG A 105 -4.91 2.82 8.83
N PHE A 106 -4.50 1.60 8.48
CA PHE A 106 -5.43 0.47 8.29
C PHE A 106 -6.19 0.10 9.56
N MET A 107 -5.56 0.24 10.74
CA MET A 107 -6.20 0.05 12.04
C MET A 107 -7.09 1.23 12.45
N LYS A 108 -7.10 2.34 11.70
CA LYS A 108 -7.76 3.62 12.06
C LYS A 108 -7.28 4.20 13.40
N LYS A 109 -6.01 3.97 13.75
CA LYS A 109 -5.34 4.52 14.93
C LYS A 109 -4.52 5.75 14.55
N PHE A 110 -5.15 6.91 14.43
CA PHE A 110 -4.61 8.10 13.75
C PHE A 110 -3.63 8.94 14.58
N ASP A 111 -3.55 8.72 15.90
CA ASP A 111 -2.88 9.63 16.85
C ASP A 111 -1.39 9.91 16.58
N LYS A 112 -0.66 8.97 15.97
CA LYS A 112 0.79 9.08 15.71
C LYS A 112 1.19 9.01 14.25
N ILE A 113 0.22 8.92 13.35
CA ILE A 113 0.50 8.66 11.93
C ILE A 113 1.22 9.84 11.29
N GLU A 114 0.72 11.06 11.51
CA GLU A 114 1.29 12.27 10.92
C GLU A 114 2.74 12.48 11.37
N GLU A 115 3.03 12.30 12.68
CA GLU A 115 4.37 12.38 13.25
C GLU A 115 5.34 11.39 12.58
N LEU A 116 4.93 10.13 12.42
CA LEU A 116 5.75 9.09 11.78
C LEU A 116 6.07 9.43 10.31
N TYR A 117 5.11 9.95 9.55
CA TYR A 117 5.35 10.36 8.17
C TYR A 117 6.25 11.59 8.08
N LEU A 118 6.06 12.60 8.93
CA LEU A 118 6.88 13.81 8.93
C LEU A 118 8.34 13.49 9.35
N GLU A 119 8.54 12.66 10.37
CA GLU A 119 9.87 12.17 10.74
C GLU A 119 10.54 11.41 9.59
N THR A 120 9.77 10.57 8.89
CA THR A 120 10.26 9.85 7.71
C THR A 120 10.71 10.80 6.60
N MET A 121 9.91 11.83 6.30
CA MET A 121 10.26 12.84 5.28
C MET A 121 11.53 13.59 5.67
N GLU A 122 11.67 13.98 6.94
CA GLU A 122 12.86 14.67 7.45
C GLU A 122 14.12 13.79 7.30
N ILE A 123 14.04 12.50 7.67
CA ILE A 123 15.16 11.57 7.53
C ILE A 123 15.53 11.39 6.05
N TYR A 124 14.55 11.25 5.16
CA TYR A 124 14.83 11.13 3.72
C TYR A 124 15.47 12.41 3.16
N GLN A 125 15.04 13.60 3.61
CA GLN A 125 15.68 14.85 3.22
C GLN A 125 17.13 14.94 3.69
N LYS A 126 17.42 14.59 4.96
CA LYS A 126 18.78 14.54 5.51
C LYS A 126 19.70 13.58 4.71
N ASN A 127 19.13 12.55 4.11
CA ASN A 127 19.83 11.57 3.27
C ASN A 127 19.81 11.90 1.77
N ASN A 128 19.41 13.11 1.36
CA ASN A 128 19.36 13.61 -0.02
C ASN A 128 18.43 12.79 -0.96
N LEU A 129 17.32 12.25 -0.43
CA LEU A 129 16.37 11.42 -1.16
C LEU A 129 15.12 12.16 -1.65
N GLN A 130 15.11 13.51 -1.70
CA GLN A 130 13.94 14.32 -2.07
C GLN A 130 13.40 14.03 -3.49
N ASN A 131 14.23 13.49 -4.37
CA ASN A 131 13.88 13.12 -5.75
C ASN A 131 13.86 11.60 -5.97
N ASP A 132 13.86 10.83 -4.89
CA ASP A 132 13.84 9.37 -4.92
C ASP A 132 12.41 8.83 -4.78
N TYR A 133 12.20 7.60 -5.23
CA TYR A 133 10.94 6.88 -5.04
C TYR A 133 10.49 6.82 -3.56
N LEU A 134 11.43 6.68 -2.63
CA LEU A 134 11.10 6.62 -1.20
C LEU A 134 10.40 7.90 -0.72
N TYR A 135 10.87 9.06 -1.18
CA TYR A 135 10.22 10.34 -0.85
C TYR A 135 8.86 10.48 -1.54
N ALA A 136 8.74 10.05 -2.79
CA ALA A 136 7.45 10.01 -3.48
C ALA A 136 6.45 9.09 -2.77
N SER A 137 6.90 7.95 -2.25
CA SER A 137 6.08 7.00 -1.50
C SER A 137 5.54 7.60 -0.20
N VAL A 138 6.38 8.28 0.60
CA VAL A 138 5.90 8.91 1.84
C VAL A 138 4.95 10.06 1.56
N CYS A 139 5.18 10.87 0.52
CA CYS A 139 4.23 11.90 0.08
C CYS A 139 2.87 11.29 -0.26
N ASN A 140 2.85 10.22 -1.07
CA ASN A 140 1.61 9.54 -1.42
C ASN A 140 0.87 8.99 -0.19
N ASN A 141 1.57 8.37 0.76
CA ASN A 141 0.95 7.76 1.93
C ASN A 141 0.47 8.78 2.97
N LEU A 142 1.19 9.88 3.15
CA LEU A 142 0.71 11.02 3.96
C LEU A 142 -0.52 11.67 3.30
N GLY A 143 -0.54 11.75 1.96
CA GLY A 143 -1.72 12.19 1.20
C GLY A 143 -2.94 11.32 1.47
N LEU A 144 -2.79 10.00 1.48
CA LEU A 144 -3.85 9.06 1.85
C LEU A 144 -4.35 9.27 3.29
N PHE A 145 -3.44 9.50 4.24
CA PHE A 145 -3.82 9.84 5.62
C PHE A 145 -4.61 11.14 5.69
N TYR A 146 -4.23 12.18 4.94
CA TYR A 146 -4.98 13.43 4.87
C TYR A 146 -6.37 13.25 4.24
N GLN A 147 -6.54 12.34 3.27
CA GLN A 147 -7.87 11.96 2.78
C GLN A 147 -8.72 11.32 3.89
N ASP A 148 -8.16 10.38 4.65
CA ASP A 148 -8.85 9.70 5.74
C ASP A 148 -9.31 10.67 6.84
N THR A 149 -8.62 11.81 6.99
CA THR A 149 -8.94 12.89 7.95
C THR A 149 -9.69 14.07 7.33
N GLY A 150 -10.09 13.98 6.04
CA GLY A 150 -10.88 15.01 5.35
C GLY A 150 -10.08 16.22 4.86
N ARG A 151 -8.76 16.20 4.94
CA ARG A 151 -7.84 17.26 4.47
C ARG A 151 -7.53 17.08 2.98
N PHE A 152 -8.56 17.16 2.13
CA PHE A 152 -8.45 16.78 0.71
C PHE A 152 -7.50 17.68 -0.11
N GLN A 153 -7.43 18.98 0.18
CA GLN A 153 -6.51 19.88 -0.53
C GLN A 153 -5.05 19.59 -0.18
N ASP A 154 -4.76 19.31 1.09
CA ASP A 154 -3.41 18.91 1.53
C ASP A 154 -3.01 17.57 0.90
N ALA A 155 -3.97 16.65 0.77
CA ALA A 155 -3.77 15.37 0.09
C ALA A 155 -3.38 15.55 -1.38
N LEU A 156 -4.10 16.42 -2.13
CA LEU A 156 -3.76 16.73 -3.53
C LEU A 156 -2.34 17.27 -3.66
N THR A 157 -1.97 18.25 -2.82
CA THR A 157 -0.59 18.81 -2.83
C THR A 157 0.48 17.74 -2.67
N LEU A 158 0.27 16.76 -1.78
CA LEU A 158 1.21 15.67 -1.55
C LEU A 158 1.22 14.65 -2.69
N HIS A 159 0.06 14.32 -3.26
CA HIS A 159 -0.01 13.43 -4.43
C HIS A 159 0.63 14.08 -5.66
N GLU A 160 0.41 15.37 -5.90
CA GLU A 160 1.08 16.13 -6.97
C GLU A 160 2.60 16.09 -6.78
N LYS A 161 3.09 16.29 -5.55
CA LYS A 161 4.51 16.18 -5.24
C LYS A 161 5.07 14.78 -5.52
N SER A 162 4.31 13.74 -5.19
CA SER A 162 4.67 12.35 -5.52
C SER A 162 4.76 12.14 -7.03
N LEU A 163 3.76 12.63 -7.80
CA LEU A 163 3.76 12.51 -9.27
C LEU A 163 4.92 13.24 -9.93
N GLU A 164 5.28 14.47 -9.47
CA GLU A 164 6.44 15.22 -9.99
C GLU A 164 7.75 14.41 -9.89
N ILE A 165 7.90 13.64 -8.83
CA ILE A 165 9.08 12.79 -8.62
C ILE A 165 8.99 11.54 -9.50
N LEU A 166 7.86 10.84 -9.47
CA LEU A 166 7.65 9.58 -10.18
C LEU A 166 7.65 9.75 -11.71
N GLU A 167 7.30 10.93 -12.24
CA GLU A 167 7.37 11.23 -13.67
C GLU A 167 8.79 11.13 -14.20
N LYS A 168 9.80 11.40 -13.37
CA LYS A 168 11.23 11.32 -13.71
C LYS A 168 11.82 9.92 -13.51
N LEU A 169 11.02 8.98 -12.98
CA LEU A 169 11.40 7.62 -12.60
C LEU A 169 10.55 6.59 -13.36
N PRO A 170 10.81 6.36 -14.66
CA PRO A 170 9.94 5.54 -15.52
C PRO A 170 9.81 4.08 -15.08
N GLU A 171 10.70 3.56 -14.27
CA GLU A 171 10.64 2.23 -13.66
C GLU A 171 9.50 2.11 -12.64
N TYR A 172 9.00 3.22 -12.08
CA TYR A 172 7.92 3.27 -11.10
C TYR A 172 6.54 3.62 -11.71
N LYS A 173 6.27 3.19 -12.93
CA LYS A 173 4.99 3.46 -13.65
C LYS A 173 3.76 3.01 -12.88
N LEU A 174 3.83 1.89 -12.15
CA LEU A 174 2.70 1.39 -11.35
C LEU A 174 2.42 2.29 -10.15
N GLN A 175 3.46 2.79 -9.50
CA GLN A 175 3.34 3.73 -8.38
C GLN A 175 2.80 5.07 -8.86
N TYR A 176 3.23 5.54 -10.03
CA TYR A 176 2.66 6.71 -10.69
C TYR A 176 1.15 6.53 -10.95
N ALA A 177 0.75 5.38 -11.53
CA ALA A 177 -0.65 5.06 -11.76
C ALA A 177 -1.46 4.95 -10.46
N THR A 178 -0.89 4.38 -9.40
CA THR A 178 -1.52 4.28 -8.08
C THR A 178 -1.73 5.66 -7.48
N THR A 179 -0.76 6.56 -7.57
CA THR A 179 -0.88 7.94 -7.08
C THR A 179 -1.99 8.69 -7.83
N LEU A 180 -2.08 8.56 -9.17
CA LEU A 180 -3.20 9.10 -9.94
C LEU A 180 -4.56 8.58 -9.43
N SER A 181 -4.68 7.27 -9.20
CA SER A 181 -5.89 6.66 -8.66
C SER A 181 -6.27 7.20 -7.27
N ASN A 182 -5.29 7.51 -6.44
CA ASN A 182 -5.51 8.07 -5.11
C ASN A 182 -6.02 9.54 -5.15
N MET A 183 -5.80 10.27 -6.24
CA MET A 183 -6.29 11.65 -6.42
C MET A 183 -7.78 11.73 -6.79
N VAL A 184 -8.40 10.62 -7.18
CA VAL A 184 -9.81 10.57 -7.60
C VAL A 184 -10.74 11.12 -6.52
N LEU A 185 -10.68 10.56 -5.31
CA LEU A 185 -11.55 11.00 -4.21
C LEU A 185 -11.29 12.45 -3.78
N PRO A 186 -10.05 12.91 -3.58
CA PRO A 186 -9.77 14.32 -3.29
C PRO A 186 -10.35 15.27 -4.32
N TYR A 187 -10.16 15.03 -5.63
CA TYR A 187 -10.76 15.87 -6.68
C TYR A 187 -12.28 15.89 -6.64
N LEU A 188 -12.95 14.75 -6.39
CA LEU A 188 -14.40 14.73 -6.20
C LEU A 188 -14.85 15.56 -4.99
N LYS A 189 -14.09 15.51 -3.88
CA LYS A 189 -14.41 16.25 -2.64
C LYS A 189 -14.12 17.74 -2.72
N THR A 190 -13.19 18.16 -3.60
CA THR A 190 -12.91 19.58 -3.89
C THR A 190 -13.76 20.14 -5.04
N GLY A 191 -14.60 19.30 -5.67
CA GLY A 191 -15.52 19.73 -6.76
C GLY A 191 -14.89 19.71 -8.16
N GLU A 192 -13.70 19.15 -8.32
CA GLU A 192 -12.94 19.10 -9.57
C GLU A 192 -13.21 17.77 -10.32
N LYS A 193 -14.48 17.58 -10.73
CA LYS A 193 -14.97 16.33 -11.31
C LYS A 193 -14.20 15.91 -12.58
N GLU A 194 -13.96 16.85 -13.49
CA GLU A 194 -13.28 16.59 -14.76
C GLU A 194 -11.85 16.06 -14.52
N LYS A 195 -11.12 16.64 -13.56
CA LYS A 195 -9.79 16.15 -13.17
C LYS A 195 -9.85 14.76 -12.55
N SER A 196 -10.89 14.49 -11.75
CA SER A 196 -11.10 13.15 -11.17
C SER A 196 -11.25 12.08 -12.26
N GLU A 197 -12.05 12.36 -13.30
CA GLU A 197 -12.24 11.45 -14.45
C GLU A 197 -10.94 11.23 -15.23
N GLU A 198 -10.19 12.32 -15.48
CA GLU A 198 -8.91 12.28 -16.22
C GLU A 198 -7.86 11.41 -15.50
N VAL A 199 -7.64 11.64 -14.20
CA VAL A 199 -6.63 10.87 -13.44
C VAL A 199 -7.02 9.41 -13.30
N LEU A 200 -8.32 9.10 -13.18
CA LEU A 200 -8.82 7.75 -13.09
C LEU A 200 -8.62 6.97 -14.40
N ASP A 201 -9.00 7.57 -15.54
CA ASP A 201 -8.83 6.95 -16.86
C ASP A 201 -7.33 6.70 -17.16
N LYS A 202 -6.48 7.68 -16.89
CA LYS A 202 -5.02 7.55 -17.05
C LYS A 202 -4.45 6.44 -16.17
N SER A 203 -4.89 6.36 -14.90
CA SER A 203 -4.47 5.30 -13.98
C SER A 203 -4.85 3.92 -14.46
N LEU A 204 -6.13 3.71 -14.81
CA LEU A 204 -6.64 2.41 -15.26
C LEU A 204 -5.90 1.90 -16.50
N ARG A 205 -5.69 2.76 -17.51
CA ARG A 205 -4.95 2.40 -18.72
C ARG A 205 -3.50 2.00 -18.40
N LEU A 206 -2.82 2.74 -17.52
CA LEU A 206 -1.46 2.43 -17.14
C LEU A 206 -1.36 1.07 -16.42
N ILE A 207 -2.26 0.79 -15.47
CA ILE A 207 -2.26 -0.47 -14.72
C ILE A 207 -2.60 -1.64 -15.66
N GLU A 208 -3.65 -1.50 -16.50
CA GLU A 208 -4.04 -2.55 -17.45
C GLU A 208 -2.90 -2.92 -18.39
N ASN A 209 -2.20 -1.92 -18.94
CA ASN A 209 -1.11 -2.13 -19.89
C ASN A 209 0.17 -2.68 -19.24
N THR A 210 0.33 -2.53 -17.91
CA THR A 210 1.56 -2.92 -17.22
C THR A 210 1.44 -4.29 -16.56
N VAL A 211 0.34 -4.55 -15.85
CA VAL A 211 0.15 -5.78 -15.03
C VAL A 211 -1.18 -6.51 -15.29
N GLY A 212 -2.05 -5.95 -16.11
CA GLY A 212 -3.33 -6.54 -16.49
C GLY A 212 -4.46 -6.34 -15.47
N LYS A 213 -5.67 -6.77 -15.89
CA LYS A 213 -6.92 -6.55 -15.14
C LYS A 213 -7.08 -7.39 -13.88
N GLU A 214 -6.30 -8.44 -13.72
CA GLU A 214 -6.41 -9.36 -12.58
C GLU A 214 -5.51 -8.96 -11.40
N HIS A 215 -4.72 -7.91 -11.56
CA HIS A 215 -3.81 -7.41 -10.53
C HIS A 215 -4.56 -6.62 -9.44
N SER A 216 -4.09 -6.69 -8.18
CA SER A 216 -4.70 -6.00 -7.04
C SER A 216 -4.80 -4.48 -7.20
N LEU A 217 -3.84 -3.85 -7.88
CA LEU A 217 -3.90 -2.42 -8.20
C LEU A 217 -5.06 -2.05 -9.11
N TYR A 218 -5.42 -2.95 -10.07
CA TYR A 218 -6.59 -2.74 -10.92
C TYR A 218 -7.89 -2.79 -10.08
N SER A 219 -7.95 -3.69 -9.09
CA SER A 219 -9.06 -3.73 -8.11
C SER A 219 -9.20 -2.41 -7.36
N ALA A 220 -8.10 -1.82 -6.89
CA ALA A 220 -8.14 -0.54 -6.18
C ALA A 220 -8.68 0.59 -7.08
N SER A 221 -8.26 0.65 -8.34
CA SER A 221 -8.78 1.65 -9.29
C SER A 221 -10.25 1.42 -9.65
N LEU A 222 -10.71 0.16 -9.76
CA LEU A 222 -12.15 -0.14 -9.93
C LEU A 222 -12.97 0.30 -8.72
N ASN A 223 -12.44 0.14 -7.49
CA ASN A 223 -13.09 0.66 -6.28
C ASN A 223 -13.25 2.19 -6.35
N ASN A 224 -12.21 2.91 -6.76
CA ASN A 224 -12.30 4.37 -6.91
C ASN A 224 -13.31 4.78 -7.98
N MET A 225 -13.37 4.06 -9.11
CA MET A 225 -14.41 4.24 -10.14
C MET A 225 -15.82 4.00 -9.58
N ALA A 226 -15.99 2.95 -8.77
CA ALA A 226 -17.27 2.65 -8.14
C ALA A 226 -17.71 3.77 -7.18
N VAL A 227 -16.78 4.31 -6.38
CA VAL A 227 -17.01 5.46 -5.49
C VAL A 227 -17.41 6.70 -6.29
N GLN A 228 -16.77 6.96 -7.43
CA GLN A 228 -17.15 8.07 -8.31
C GLN A 228 -18.60 7.90 -8.80
N TYR A 229 -18.97 6.77 -9.40
CA TYR A 229 -20.33 6.52 -9.85
C TYR A 229 -21.36 6.57 -8.72
N TYR A 230 -21.02 6.12 -7.52
CA TYR A 230 -21.88 6.27 -6.34
C TYR A 230 -22.18 7.74 -6.01
N ASN A 231 -21.15 8.60 -6.03
CA ASN A 231 -21.32 10.04 -5.78
C ASN A 231 -22.12 10.75 -6.89
N GLU A 232 -22.12 10.21 -8.11
CA GLU A 232 -22.93 10.69 -9.23
C GLU A 232 -24.39 10.19 -9.21
N GLY A 233 -24.73 9.31 -8.26
CA GLY A 233 -26.07 8.68 -8.20
C GLY A 233 -26.27 7.52 -9.18
N GLU A 234 -25.23 7.15 -9.92
CA GLU A 234 -25.23 6.04 -10.91
C GLU A 234 -25.06 4.67 -10.21
N PHE A 235 -25.97 4.36 -9.29
CA PHE A 235 -25.82 3.22 -8.35
C PHE A 235 -25.67 1.87 -9.06
N LYS A 236 -26.31 1.62 -10.21
CA LYS A 236 -26.14 0.36 -10.97
C LYS A 236 -24.72 0.20 -11.48
N LYS A 237 -24.09 1.29 -11.95
CA LYS A 237 -22.69 1.27 -12.38
C LYS A 237 -21.75 1.11 -11.16
N ALA A 238 -22.00 1.83 -10.08
CA ALA A 238 -21.24 1.70 -8.84
C ALA A 238 -21.22 0.25 -8.35
N LEU A 239 -22.38 -0.42 -8.29
CA LEU A 239 -22.50 -1.82 -7.89
C LEU A 239 -21.63 -2.74 -8.76
N LYS A 240 -21.75 -2.61 -10.09
CA LYS A 240 -20.95 -3.41 -11.03
C LYS A 240 -19.45 -3.31 -10.78
N TYR A 241 -18.95 -2.09 -10.55
CA TYR A 241 -17.52 -1.86 -10.34
C TYR A 241 -17.05 -2.30 -8.95
N PHE A 242 -17.86 -2.11 -7.88
CA PHE A 242 -17.55 -2.67 -6.57
C PHE A 242 -17.47 -4.19 -6.59
N GLU A 243 -18.42 -4.88 -7.26
CA GLU A 243 -18.41 -6.35 -7.38
C GLU A 243 -17.20 -6.85 -8.17
N ALA A 244 -16.83 -6.19 -9.27
CA ALA A 244 -15.63 -6.50 -10.03
C ALA A 244 -14.36 -6.32 -9.19
N SER A 245 -14.25 -5.22 -8.44
CA SER A 245 -13.17 -4.98 -7.49
C SER A 245 -13.10 -6.05 -6.41
N ALA A 246 -14.22 -6.38 -5.77
CA ALA A 246 -14.30 -7.38 -4.72
C ALA A 246 -13.82 -8.77 -5.18
N LYS A 247 -14.16 -9.16 -6.41
CA LYS A 247 -13.70 -10.43 -6.99
C LYS A 247 -12.18 -10.53 -7.07
N ILE A 248 -11.51 -9.48 -7.54
CA ILE A 248 -10.05 -9.43 -7.64
C ILE A 248 -9.43 -9.33 -6.24
N CYS A 249 -9.96 -8.45 -5.38
CA CYS A 249 -9.49 -8.24 -4.02
C CYS A 249 -9.54 -9.53 -3.18
N ARG A 250 -10.64 -10.29 -3.27
CA ARG A 250 -10.77 -11.59 -2.58
C ARG A 250 -9.67 -12.56 -2.97
N ARG A 251 -9.30 -12.63 -4.27
CA ARG A 251 -8.22 -13.51 -4.75
C ARG A 251 -6.85 -13.07 -4.25
N SER A 252 -6.57 -11.77 -4.25
CA SER A 252 -5.26 -11.23 -3.88
C SER A 252 -5.01 -11.22 -2.37
N PHE A 253 -6.03 -10.85 -1.58
CA PHE A 253 -5.89 -10.57 -0.15
C PHE A 253 -6.67 -11.50 0.77
N GLY A 254 -7.56 -12.34 0.22
CA GLY A 254 -8.44 -13.23 0.97
C GLY A 254 -9.68 -12.55 1.58
N GLU A 255 -10.60 -13.40 2.07
CA GLU A 255 -11.89 -12.95 2.63
C GLU A 255 -11.75 -12.21 3.98
N ASN A 256 -10.67 -12.44 4.70
CA ASN A 256 -10.44 -11.82 6.00
C ASN A 256 -9.80 -10.42 5.91
N SER A 257 -9.32 -10.01 4.73
CA SER A 257 -8.68 -8.71 4.55
C SER A 257 -9.63 -7.54 4.80
N GLY A 258 -9.12 -6.48 5.39
CA GLY A 258 -9.87 -5.24 5.61
C GLY A 258 -10.40 -4.64 4.30
N ASN A 259 -9.59 -4.71 3.23
CA ASN A 259 -9.96 -4.23 1.91
C ASN A 259 -11.19 -4.97 1.36
N TYR A 260 -11.24 -6.31 1.45
CA TYR A 260 -12.38 -7.08 0.97
C TYR A 260 -13.64 -6.81 1.81
N LYS A 261 -13.51 -6.74 3.13
CA LYS A 261 -14.63 -6.40 4.04
C LYS A 261 -15.21 -5.02 3.76
N SER A 262 -14.35 -4.02 3.50
CA SER A 262 -14.77 -2.67 3.13
C SER A 262 -15.52 -2.65 1.79
N LEU A 263 -15.06 -3.42 0.81
CA LEU A 263 -15.76 -3.55 -0.48
C LEU A 263 -17.15 -4.17 -0.32
N LEU A 264 -17.29 -5.21 0.53
CA LEU A 264 -18.59 -5.79 0.82
C LEU A 264 -19.55 -4.79 1.51
N GLN A 265 -19.06 -3.98 2.43
CA GLN A 265 -19.85 -2.91 3.04
C GLN A 265 -20.32 -1.89 2.00
N ASN A 266 -19.44 -1.46 1.09
CA ASN A 266 -19.81 -0.55 0.01
C ASN A 266 -20.88 -1.16 -0.92
N ILE A 267 -20.76 -2.46 -1.25
CA ILE A 267 -21.76 -3.18 -2.05
C ILE A 267 -23.13 -3.17 -1.37
N GLU A 268 -23.19 -3.45 -0.06
CA GLU A 268 -24.46 -3.42 0.69
C GLU A 268 -25.08 -2.01 0.72
N ILE A 269 -24.27 -0.97 0.96
CA ILE A 269 -24.74 0.43 0.91
C ILE A 269 -25.36 0.77 -0.45
N VAL A 270 -24.72 0.33 -1.54
CA VAL A 270 -25.23 0.59 -2.90
C VAL A 270 -26.54 -0.18 -3.15
N LYS A 271 -26.64 -1.43 -2.71
CA LYS A 271 -27.87 -2.23 -2.83
C LYS A 271 -29.05 -1.62 -2.07
N GLU A 272 -28.81 -1.13 -0.86
CA GLU A 272 -29.81 -0.41 -0.09
C GLU A 272 -30.33 0.86 -0.80
N ARG A 273 -29.44 1.57 -1.49
CA ARG A 273 -29.82 2.75 -2.28
C ARG A 273 -30.66 2.36 -3.52
N LEU A 274 -30.31 1.26 -4.19
CA LEU A 274 -31.07 0.74 -5.31
C LEU A 274 -32.47 0.30 -4.88
N GLY A 275 -32.61 -0.45 -3.78
CA GLY A 275 -33.90 -0.92 -3.29
C GLY A 275 -34.82 0.20 -2.73
N LYS A 276 -34.30 1.39 -2.44
CA LYS A 276 -35.11 2.57 -2.05
C LYS A 276 -35.58 3.40 -3.25
N ASN A 277 -35.01 3.18 -4.44
CA ASN A 277 -35.32 3.89 -5.65
C ASN A 277 -36.22 3.07 -6.62
N GLU A 278 -36.55 1.81 -6.26
CA GLU A 278 -37.60 0.94 -6.84
C GLU A 278 -38.91 1.07 -6.03
#